data_4777f8b7e135e5add343f784d394fd84
#
_entry.id   4777f8b7e135e5add343f784d394fd84
#
_cell.length_a   1.000
_cell.length_b   1.000
_cell.length_c   1.000
_cell.angle_alpha   90.00
_cell.angle_beta   90.00
_cell.angle_gamma   90.00
#
_symmetry.space_group_name_H-M   'P 1'
#
loop_
_entity.id
_entity.type
_entity.pdbx_description
1 polymer ?
#
loop_
_entity_poly.entity_id
_entity_poly.type
_entity_poly.pdbx_seq_one_letter_code
_entity_poly.pdbx_strand_id
1 'polypeptide(L)'
;MKNLVKTSSQTKGEKIANQIIKMKKVFSTSSEVMHLFANKNQDNATNQTRNAFFERTSLYSYGYHYKLALHLEGGAILINDGGYSITTSKHIGEISQASRHKKQFYSESIFISNVLRQIENLLTKLPRATKRKLEYIATIKSLFNDFQAFQQYAKENKIEFIKWSGGDLVKAQIDKRSKDYKRLLFIAKNMQNLDILESEVL
;
A
#
# COMPACT_ATOMS: atom_id res chain seq x y z
N MET A 1 -69.34 -21.98 1.92
CA MET A 1 -67.89 -21.93 2.11
C MET A 1 -67.28 -21.12 0.96
N LYS A 2 -66.87 -19.88 1.21
CA LYS A 2 -66.25 -19.00 0.18
C LYS A 2 -64.73 -19.01 0.34
N ASN A 3 -64.05 -19.57 -0.65
CA ASN A 3 -62.58 -19.53 -0.70
C ASN A 3 -62.12 -18.12 -1.08
N LEU A 4 -61.48 -17.42 -0.12
CA LEU A 4 -60.76 -16.20 -0.42
C LEU A 4 -59.40 -16.54 -1.01
N VAL A 5 -59.23 -16.32 -2.32
CA VAL A 5 -57.92 -16.30 -2.99
C VAL A 5 -57.27 -14.96 -2.64
N LYS A 6 -56.25 -14.96 -1.76
CA LYS A 6 -55.39 -13.77 -1.55
C LYS A 6 -54.40 -13.69 -2.71
N THR A 7 -54.68 -12.85 -3.70
CA THR A 7 -53.70 -12.39 -4.64
C THR A 7 -52.87 -11.29 -3.99
N SER A 8 -51.64 -11.60 -3.60
CA SER A 8 -50.68 -10.61 -3.14
C SER A 8 -50.16 -9.81 -4.35
N SER A 9 -50.74 -8.66 -4.61
CA SER A 9 -50.19 -7.67 -5.52
C SER A 9 -48.92 -7.06 -4.89
N GLN A 10 -47.75 -7.57 -5.26
CA GLN A 10 -46.51 -6.90 -4.94
C GLN A 10 -46.51 -5.52 -5.59
N THR A 11 -46.33 -4.48 -4.82
CA THR A 11 -46.30 -3.09 -5.29
C THR A 11 -45.10 -2.89 -6.24
N LYS A 12 -45.27 -1.99 -7.21
CA LYS A 12 -44.23 -1.64 -8.20
C LYS A 12 -42.90 -1.21 -7.50
N GLY A 13 -42.98 -0.67 -6.29
CA GLY A 13 -41.86 -0.30 -5.43
C GLY A 13 -41.06 -1.50 -4.89
N GLU A 14 -41.72 -2.61 -4.51
CA GLU A 14 -41.05 -3.83 -4.05
C GLU A 14 -40.31 -4.57 -5.18
N LYS A 15 -40.82 -4.48 -6.41
CA LYS A 15 -40.11 -5.03 -7.60
C LYS A 15 -38.85 -4.21 -7.94
N ILE A 16 -38.84 -2.91 -7.66
CA ILE A 16 -37.68 -2.04 -7.85
C ILE A 16 -36.64 -2.27 -6.74
N ALA A 17 -37.06 -2.48 -5.50
CA ALA A 17 -36.18 -2.80 -4.37
C ALA A 17 -35.52 -4.17 -4.50
N ASN A 18 -36.13 -5.12 -5.22
CA ASN A 18 -35.61 -6.45 -5.49
C ASN A 18 -34.77 -6.55 -6.78
N GLN A 19 -34.68 -5.52 -7.59
CA GLN A 19 -33.62 -5.36 -8.57
C GLN A 19 -32.33 -4.93 -7.84
N ILE A 20 -31.75 -5.84 -7.07
CA ILE A 20 -30.32 -5.76 -6.74
C ILE A 20 -29.61 -5.67 -8.07
N ILE A 21 -29.14 -4.47 -8.41
CA ILE A 21 -28.28 -4.26 -9.59
C ILE A 21 -27.14 -5.25 -9.42
N LYS A 22 -27.17 -6.32 -10.18
CA LYS A 22 -26.14 -7.37 -10.14
C LYS A 22 -24.87 -6.74 -10.67
N MET A 23 -24.07 -6.15 -9.76
CA MET A 23 -22.85 -5.46 -10.14
C MET A 23 -21.95 -6.42 -10.91
N LYS A 24 -21.41 -5.94 -12.03
CA LYS A 24 -20.44 -6.68 -12.83
C LYS A 24 -19.23 -6.98 -11.96
N LYS A 25 -18.81 -8.26 -11.91
CA LYS A 25 -17.66 -8.70 -11.08
C LYS A 25 -16.43 -9.06 -11.90
N VAL A 26 -16.60 -9.35 -13.20
CA VAL A 26 -15.52 -9.74 -14.11
C VAL A 26 -15.34 -8.66 -15.16
N PHE A 27 -14.12 -8.14 -15.26
CA PHE A 27 -13.74 -7.02 -16.12
C PHE A 27 -12.72 -7.47 -17.18
N SER A 28 -12.61 -6.74 -18.26
CA SER A 28 -11.75 -7.13 -19.38
C SER A 28 -10.28 -7.02 -19.04
N THR A 29 -9.91 -5.98 -18.28
CA THR A 29 -8.51 -5.63 -17.99
C THR A 29 -8.21 -5.56 -16.50
N SER A 30 -6.93 -5.71 -16.15
CA SER A 30 -6.44 -5.46 -14.80
C SER A 30 -6.61 -3.98 -14.41
N SER A 31 -6.40 -3.06 -15.35
CA SER A 31 -6.56 -1.62 -15.12
C SER A 31 -7.96 -1.24 -14.63
N GLU A 32 -9.02 -1.82 -15.23
CA GLU A 32 -10.41 -1.61 -14.76
C GLU A 32 -10.57 -2.07 -13.30
N VAL A 33 -9.99 -3.22 -12.95
CA VAL A 33 -10.01 -3.75 -11.56
C VAL A 33 -9.29 -2.80 -10.61
N MET A 34 -8.12 -2.26 -11.01
CA MET A 34 -7.35 -1.29 -10.21
C MET A 34 -8.15 0.00 -9.95
N HIS A 35 -8.83 0.53 -10.97
CA HIS A 35 -9.67 1.72 -10.83
C HIS A 35 -10.87 1.49 -9.90
N LEU A 36 -11.53 0.35 -10.00
CA LEU A 36 -12.63 -0.01 -9.10
C LEU A 36 -12.15 -0.13 -7.66
N PHE A 37 -11.02 -0.81 -7.45
CA PHE A 37 -10.39 -0.90 -6.13
C PHE A 37 -10.03 0.48 -5.59
N ALA A 38 -9.28 1.27 -6.35
CA ALA A 38 -8.82 2.59 -5.91
C ALA A 38 -9.98 3.49 -5.46
N ASN A 39 -11.14 3.42 -6.11
CA ASN A 39 -12.30 4.24 -5.83
C ASN A 39 -13.32 3.61 -4.85
N LYS A 40 -13.08 2.38 -4.38
CA LYS A 40 -14.03 1.62 -3.53
C LYS A 40 -15.43 1.52 -4.12
N ASN A 41 -15.53 1.35 -5.44
CA ASN A 41 -16.82 1.34 -6.14
C ASN A 41 -17.63 0.07 -5.87
N GLN A 42 -16.99 -1.01 -5.45
CA GLN A 42 -17.62 -2.28 -5.07
C GLN A 42 -16.70 -3.09 -4.16
N ASP A 43 -17.22 -4.15 -3.54
CA ASP A 43 -16.49 -4.96 -2.57
C ASP A 43 -15.54 -5.97 -3.20
N ASN A 44 -15.79 -6.39 -4.44
CA ASN A 44 -14.96 -7.37 -5.13
C ASN A 44 -15.05 -7.22 -6.64
N ALA A 45 -13.95 -7.47 -7.33
CA ALA A 45 -13.86 -7.63 -8.76
C ALA A 45 -12.65 -8.47 -9.16
N THR A 46 -12.69 -9.02 -10.35
CA THR A 46 -11.56 -9.71 -10.98
C THR A 46 -11.52 -9.39 -12.46
N ASN A 47 -10.34 -9.50 -13.09
CA ASN A 47 -10.23 -9.47 -14.53
C ASN A 47 -10.50 -10.85 -15.15
N GLN A 48 -10.66 -10.92 -16.46
CA GLN A 48 -10.98 -12.17 -17.17
C GLN A 48 -9.94 -13.28 -16.96
N THR A 49 -8.67 -12.92 -16.90
CA THR A 49 -7.57 -13.86 -16.66
C THR A 49 -7.41 -14.25 -15.19
N ARG A 50 -8.17 -13.63 -14.30
CA ARG A 50 -8.13 -13.83 -12.84
C ARG A 50 -6.76 -13.62 -12.21
N ASN A 51 -5.87 -12.88 -12.86
CA ASN A 51 -4.54 -12.55 -12.35
C ASN A 51 -4.49 -11.21 -11.61
N ALA A 52 -5.59 -10.45 -11.61
CA ALA A 52 -5.78 -9.26 -10.78
C ALA A 52 -7.20 -9.29 -10.20
N PHE A 53 -7.31 -9.24 -8.89
CA PHE A 53 -8.61 -9.22 -8.21
C PHE A 53 -8.50 -8.55 -6.85
N PHE A 54 -9.62 -8.07 -6.34
CA PHE A 54 -9.70 -7.53 -4.98
C PHE A 54 -10.90 -8.06 -4.21
N GLU A 55 -10.75 -8.06 -2.91
CA GLU A 55 -11.79 -8.35 -1.94
C GLU A 55 -11.72 -7.30 -0.82
N ARG A 56 -12.81 -6.53 -0.67
CA ARG A 56 -12.95 -5.45 0.30
C ARG A 56 -11.78 -4.47 0.22
N THR A 57 -10.89 -4.50 1.21
CA THR A 57 -9.76 -3.55 1.35
C THR A 57 -8.46 -4.05 0.74
N SER A 58 -8.41 -5.28 0.24
CA SER A 58 -7.18 -5.92 -0.23
C SER A 58 -7.22 -6.24 -1.71
N LEU A 59 -6.21 -5.81 -2.45
CA LEU A 59 -5.99 -6.10 -3.87
C LEU A 59 -4.86 -7.13 -4.01
N TYR A 60 -5.01 -8.06 -4.96
CA TYR A 60 -4.09 -9.18 -5.15
C TYR A 60 -3.64 -9.31 -6.60
N SER A 61 -2.44 -9.84 -6.80
CA SER A 61 -1.87 -10.22 -8.08
C SER A 61 -1.55 -11.72 -8.08
N TYR A 62 -2.10 -12.48 -9.05
CA TYR A 62 -1.96 -13.93 -9.22
C TYR A 62 -2.51 -14.83 -8.11
N GLY A 63 -2.95 -14.29 -6.99
CA GLY A 63 -3.50 -15.08 -5.90
C GLY A 63 -3.32 -14.39 -4.55
N TYR A 64 -3.88 -15.00 -3.51
CA TYR A 64 -3.85 -14.44 -2.15
C TYR A 64 -2.44 -14.36 -1.55
N HIS A 65 -1.48 -15.10 -2.10
CA HIS A 65 -0.09 -15.08 -1.66
C HIS A 65 0.64 -13.77 -1.98
N TYR A 66 0.18 -13.02 -3.00
CA TYR A 66 0.75 -11.73 -3.33
C TYR A 66 -0.28 -10.60 -3.20
N LYS A 67 -0.32 -10.01 -2.01
CA LYS A 67 -1.11 -8.81 -1.78
C LYS A 67 -0.41 -7.62 -2.44
N LEU A 68 -1.10 -7.03 -3.43
CA LEU A 68 -0.59 -5.93 -4.25
C LEU A 68 -0.82 -4.58 -3.60
N ALA A 69 -2.01 -4.37 -3.01
CA ALA A 69 -2.32 -3.13 -2.32
C ALA A 69 -3.35 -3.34 -1.21
N LEU A 70 -3.40 -2.37 -0.30
CA LEU A 70 -4.30 -2.35 0.84
C LEU A 70 -4.85 -0.94 1.05
N HIS A 71 -6.17 -0.81 1.24
CA HIS A 71 -6.76 0.42 1.76
C HIS A 71 -6.45 0.57 3.24
N LEU A 72 -5.86 1.69 3.60
CA LEU A 72 -5.62 2.06 4.99
C LEU A 72 -6.80 2.86 5.55
N GLU A 73 -6.91 2.88 6.88
CA GLU A 73 -7.76 3.84 7.59
C GLU A 73 -7.32 5.26 7.22
N GLY A 74 -8.27 6.20 7.21
CA GLY A 74 -8.01 7.56 6.70
C GLY A 74 -7.93 7.68 5.18
N GLY A 75 -8.14 6.58 4.42
CA GLY A 75 -8.33 6.61 2.96
C GLY A 75 -7.07 6.53 2.11
N ALA A 76 -5.88 6.45 2.71
CA ALA A 76 -4.65 6.18 1.96
C ALA A 76 -4.61 4.75 1.41
N ILE A 77 -3.72 4.52 0.45
CA ILE A 77 -3.46 3.20 -0.13
C ILE A 77 -2.00 2.85 0.11
N LEU A 78 -1.78 1.65 0.66
CA LEU A 78 -0.47 1.03 0.74
C LEU A 78 -0.28 0.12 -0.45
N ILE A 79 0.78 0.32 -1.22
CA ILE A 79 1.13 -0.43 -2.43
C ILE A 79 2.36 -1.28 -2.14
N ASN A 80 2.32 -2.55 -2.53
CA ASN A 80 3.48 -3.42 -2.53
C ASN A 80 4.30 -3.17 -3.79
N ASP A 81 5.43 -2.52 -3.64
CA ASP A 81 6.37 -2.21 -4.72
C ASP A 81 7.52 -3.23 -4.85
N GLY A 82 7.51 -4.28 -4.04
CA GLY A 82 8.42 -5.42 -4.18
C GLY A 82 8.15 -6.17 -5.48
N GLY A 83 8.96 -5.90 -6.51
CA GLY A 83 8.80 -6.51 -7.83
C GLY A 83 9.03 -8.03 -7.79
N TYR A 84 8.06 -8.81 -8.29
CA TYR A 84 8.14 -10.27 -8.36
C TYR A 84 8.24 -10.79 -9.81
N SER A 85 7.53 -10.14 -10.73
CA SER A 85 7.51 -10.50 -12.15
C SER A 85 7.16 -9.28 -13.01
N ILE A 86 7.34 -9.39 -14.33
CA ILE A 86 6.97 -8.33 -15.28
C ILE A 86 5.49 -7.96 -15.14
N THR A 87 4.60 -8.95 -15.02
CA THR A 87 3.16 -8.69 -14.85
C THR A 87 2.85 -8.08 -13.50
N THR A 88 3.52 -8.50 -12.43
CA THR A 88 3.36 -7.86 -11.10
C THR A 88 3.82 -6.41 -11.16
N SER A 89 4.95 -6.11 -11.80
CA SER A 89 5.43 -4.72 -11.98
C SER A 89 4.43 -3.88 -12.79
N LYS A 90 3.81 -4.45 -13.82
CA LYS A 90 2.71 -3.80 -14.55
C LYS A 90 1.53 -3.48 -13.61
N HIS A 91 1.08 -4.44 -12.81
CA HIS A 91 -0.02 -4.25 -11.86
C HIS A 91 0.32 -3.19 -10.79
N ILE A 92 1.58 -3.12 -10.33
CA ILE A 92 2.05 -2.05 -9.42
C ILE A 92 1.90 -0.68 -10.09
N GLY A 93 2.32 -0.55 -11.34
CA GLY A 93 2.16 0.70 -12.12
C GLY A 93 0.69 1.09 -12.31
N GLU A 94 -0.16 0.12 -12.64
CA GLU A 94 -1.60 0.34 -12.84
C GLU A 94 -2.29 0.82 -11.56
N ILE A 95 -2.04 0.19 -10.40
CA ILE A 95 -2.64 0.63 -9.14
C ILE A 95 -2.09 1.96 -8.65
N SER A 96 -0.79 2.19 -8.81
CA SER A 96 -0.19 3.49 -8.50
C SER A 96 -0.84 4.61 -9.32
N GLN A 97 -1.08 4.38 -10.61
CA GLN A 97 -1.75 5.36 -11.47
C GLN A 97 -3.22 5.54 -11.11
N ALA A 98 -3.96 4.46 -10.90
CA ALA A 98 -5.38 4.49 -10.57
C ALA A 98 -5.67 5.21 -9.25
N SER A 99 -4.72 5.19 -8.31
CA SER A 99 -4.86 5.77 -6.98
C SER A 99 -4.11 7.09 -6.76
N ARG A 100 -3.66 7.78 -7.82
CA ARG A 100 -2.92 9.06 -7.72
C ARG A 100 -3.66 10.17 -6.96
N HIS A 101 -4.99 10.12 -6.96
CA HIS A 101 -5.84 11.07 -6.24
C HIS A 101 -5.89 10.82 -4.72
N LYS A 102 -5.22 9.77 -4.24
CA LYS A 102 -5.12 9.39 -2.83
C LYS A 102 -3.69 9.48 -2.33
N LYS A 103 -3.51 9.61 -1.02
CA LYS A 103 -2.20 9.44 -0.41
C LYS A 103 -1.74 8.01 -0.59
N GLN A 104 -0.55 7.82 -1.14
CA GLN A 104 0.06 6.53 -1.40
C GLN A 104 1.25 6.32 -0.49
N PHE A 105 1.41 5.10 -0.02
CA PHE A 105 2.61 4.61 0.63
C PHE A 105 3.09 3.34 -0.07
N TYR A 106 4.39 3.14 -0.11
CA TYR A 106 5.02 2.00 -0.74
C TYR A 106 5.70 1.12 0.28
N SER A 107 5.55 -0.20 0.17
CA SER A 107 5.99 -1.13 1.20
C SER A 107 7.49 -1.06 1.46
N GLU A 108 8.31 -0.96 0.41
CA GLU A 108 9.78 -0.92 0.56
C GLU A 108 10.27 0.31 1.34
N SER A 109 9.55 1.43 1.27
CA SER A 109 9.91 2.67 1.98
C SER A 109 9.29 2.80 3.38
N ILE A 110 8.36 1.92 3.77
CA ILE A 110 7.71 1.99 5.08
C ILE A 110 7.91 0.76 5.96
N PHE A 111 8.34 -0.36 5.41
CA PHE A 111 8.73 -1.53 6.21
C PHE A 111 9.93 -1.19 7.07
N ILE A 112 9.73 -1.07 8.39
CA ILE A 112 10.77 -0.64 9.32
C ILE A 112 12.09 -1.37 9.07
N SER A 113 12.06 -2.70 9.07
CA SER A 113 13.27 -3.51 8.90
C SER A 113 13.92 -3.32 7.53
N ASN A 114 13.13 -3.07 6.48
CA ASN A 114 13.65 -2.85 5.13
C ASN A 114 14.24 -1.46 4.99
N VAL A 115 13.48 -0.42 5.31
CA VAL A 115 13.92 0.96 5.17
C VAL A 115 15.14 1.25 6.04
N LEU A 116 15.15 0.84 7.31
CA LEU A 116 16.29 1.06 8.19
C LEU A 116 17.54 0.29 7.71
N ARG A 117 17.36 -0.92 7.17
CA ARG A 117 18.47 -1.68 6.57
C ARG A 117 19.01 -1.03 5.30
N GLN A 118 18.14 -0.49 4.44
CA GLN A 118 18.56 0.21 3.23
C GLN A 118 19.34 1.48 3.58
N ILE A 119 18.83 2.28 4.51
CA ILE A 119 19.52 3.50 4.98
C ILE A 119 20.87 3.14 5.62
N GLU A 120 20.92 2.14 6.51
CA GLU A 120 22.17 1.67 7.13
C GLU A 120 23.21 1.27 6.08
N ASN A 121 22.78 0.50 5.08
CA ASN A 121 23.66 0.07 3.98
C ASN A 121 24.18 1.25 3.17
N LEU A 122 23.35 2.25 2.88
CA LEU A 122 23.76 3.44 2.14
C LEU A 122 24.70 4.30 2.96
N LEU A 123 24.42 4.53 4.25
CA LEU A 123 25.30 5.23 5.18
C LEU A 123 26.67 4.56 5.30
N THR A 124 26.73 3.23 5.33
CA THR A 124 27.99 2.47 5.37
C THR A 124 28.81 2.61 4.10
N LYS A 125 28.16 2.74 2.94
CA LYS A 125 28.81 2.94 1.64
C LYS A 125 29.22 4.39 1.38
N LEU A 126 28.54 5.34 1.98
CA LEU A 126 28.68 6.78 1.72
C LEU A 126 30.12 7.30 1.87
N PRO A 127 30.93 6.94 2.88
CA PRO A 127 32.31 7.42 3.02
C PRO A 127 33.24 7.00 1.87
N ARG A 128 32.90 5.90 1.18
CA ARG A 128 33.69 5.38 0.04
C ARG A 128 33.09 5.77 -1.31
N ALA A 129 31.96 6.43 -1.31
CA ALA A 129 31.29 6.85 -2.54
C ALA A 129 31.95 8.13 -3.07
N THR A 130 32.32 8.12 -4.35
CA THR A 130 32.84 9.30 -5.04
C THR A 130 31.76 9.89 -5.98
N LYS A 131 31.48 9.20 -7.09
CA LYS A 131 30.53 9.67 -8.11
C LYS A 131 29.06 9.60 -7.71
N ARG A 132 28.69 8.73 -6.75
CA ARG A 132 27.30 8.49 -6.32
C ARG A 132 26.97 9.06 -4.94
N LYS A 133 27.84 9.90 -4.38
CA LYS A 133 27.69 10.43 -3.02
C LYS A 133 26.35 11.19 -2.86
N LEU A 134 26.08 12.13 -3.76
CA LEU A 134 24.82 12.91 -3.76
C LEU A 134 23.59 12.03 -3.98
N GLU A 135 23.65 11.06 -4.86
CA GLU A 135 22.56 10.09 -5.09
C GLU A 135 22.26 9.31 -3.81
N TYR A 136 23.28 8.85 -3.08
CA TYR A 136 23.08 8.14 -1.80
C TYR A 136 22.46 9.04 -0.75
N ILE A 137 22.93 10.29 -0.62
CA ILE A 137 22.36 11.26 0.31
C ILE A 137 20.90 11.52 0.01
N ALA A 138 20.56 11.80 -1.25
CA ALA A 138 19.18 12.03 -1.68
C ALA A 138 18.29 10.81 -1.41
N THR A 139 18.77 9.60 -1.68
CA THR A 139 18.03 8.36 -1.43
C THR A 139 17.80 8.15 0.07
N ILE A 140 18.82 8.36 0.90
CA ILE A 140 18.70 8.25 2.38
C ILE A 140 17.65 9.22 2.90
N LYS A 141 17.71 10.49 2.49
CA LYS A 141 16.74 11.52 2.90
C LYS A 141 15.32 11.16 2.46
N SER A 142 15.14 10.71 1.22
CA SER A 142 13.84 10.29 0.71
C SER A 142 13.26 9.13 1.52
N LEU A 143 14.02 8.05 1.71
CA LEU A 143 13.57 6.89 2.50
C LEU A 143 13.21 7.26 3.94
N PHE A 144 14.00 8.13 4.55
CA PHE A 144 13.74 8.55 5.93
C PHE A 144 12.49 9.44 6.04
N ASN A 145 12.30 10.36 5.10
CA ASN A 145 11.11 11.21 5.04
C ASN A 145 9.84 10.39 4.78
N ASP A 146 9.88 9.43 3.86
CA ASP A 146 8.74 8.54 3.57
C ASP A 146 8.36 7.72 4.80
N PHE A 147 9.38 7.20 5.51
CA PHE A 147 9.18 6.47 6.75
C PHE A 147 8.54 7.34 7.83
N GLN A 148 9.05 8.57 8.04
CA GLN A 148 8.47 9.52 9.02
C GLN A 148 7.04 9.92 8.64
N ALA A 149 6.79 10.19 7.36
CA ALA A 149 5.47 10.55 6.86
C ALA A 149 4.45 9.43 7.11
N PHE A 150 4.86 8.16 6.93
CA PHE A 150 4.01 7.02 7.24
C PHE A 150 3.77 6.86 8.75
N GLN A 151 4.82 7.02 9.57
CA GLN A 151 4.68 6.95 11.03
C GLN A 151 3.70 8.01 11.56
N GLN A 152 3.79 9.22 11.05
CA GLN A 152 2.88 10.30 11.39
C GLN A 152 1.44 9.97 10.97
N TYR A 153 1.25 9.53 9.72
CA TYR A 153 -0.04 9.10 9.21
C TYR A 153 -0.65 7.96 10.04
N ALA A 154 0.15 6.95 10.38
CA ALA A 154 -0.30 5.82 11.19
C ALA A 154 -0.75 6.26 12.59
N LYS A 155 -0.02 7.18 13.21
CA LYS A 155 -0.38 7.77 14.51
C LYS A 155 -1.70 8.55 14.44
N GLU A 156 -1.85 9.42 13.46
CA GLU A 156 -3.06 10.25 13.26
C GLU A 156 -4.31 9.40 13.01
N ASN A 157 -4.16 8.32 12.26
CA ASN A 157 -5.27 7.41 11.89
C ASN A 157 -5.39 6.19 12.83
N LYS A 158 -4.64 6.16 13.95
CA LYS A 158 -4.67 5.08 14.95
C LYS A 158 -4.41 3.69 14.35
N ILE A 159 -3.52 3.61 13.35
CA ILE A 159 -3.12 2.36 12.73
C ILE A 159 -2.10 1.69 13.65
N GLU A 160 -2.54 0.69 14.42
CA GLU A 160 -1.67 -0.02 15.37
C GLU A 160 -0.89 -1.14 14.69
N PHE A 161 -1.50 -1.77 13.67
CA PHE A 161 -0.97 -2.98 13.07
C PHE A 161 -1.54 -3.25 11.68
N ILE A 162 -0.69 -3.55 10.71
CA ILE A 162 -1.09 -4.00 9.38
C ILE A 162 -0.48 -5.38 9.12
N LYS A 163 -1.32 -6.40 8.92
CA LYS A 163 -0.88 -7.71 8.45
C LYS A 163 -0.66 -7.68 6.94
N TRP A 164 0.53 -8.07 6.53
CA TRP A 164 0.93 -8.21 5.14
C TRP A 164 1.36 -9.65 4.85
N SER A 165 1.16 -10.13 3.61
CA SER A 165 1.69 -11.44 3.22
C SER A 165 3.23 -11.38 3.22
N GLY A 166 3.88 -12.03 4.18
CA GLY A 166 5.33 -12.05 4.30
C GLY A 166 5.93 -11.33 5.49
N GLY A 167 5.11 -10.73 6.36
CA GLY A 167 5.57 -10.10 7.59
C GLY A 167 4.59 -9.09 8.17
N ASP A 168 4.84 -8.71 9.41
CA ASP A 168 4.07 -7.69 10.10
C ASP A 168 4.59 -6.31 9.73
N LEU A 169 3.70 -5.47 9.20
CA LEU A 169 3.96 -4.05 9.00
C LEU A 169 3.73 -3.30 10.31
N VAL A 170 4.75 -2.65 10.75
CA VAL A 170 4.76 -1.54 11.69
C VAL A 170 3.94 -1.72 12.95
N LYS A 171 4.60 -2.03 14.06
CA LYS A 171 4.20 -1.46 15.34
C LYS A 171 4.62 0.02 15.30
N ALA A 172 3.70 0.92 15.61
CA ALA A 172 3.99 2.36 15.69
C ALA A 172 5.09 2.68 16.73
N GLN A 173 5.50 1.70 17.53
CA GLN A 173 6.60 1.80 18.48
C GLN A 173 7.63 0.70 18.20
N ILE A 174 8.83 1.13 17.89
CA ILE A 174 9.98 0.24 17.75
C ILE A 174 10.41 -0.20 19.14
N ASP A 175 10.43 -1.52 19.37
CA ASP A 175 10.94 -2.07 20.64
C ASP A 175 12.40 -1.64 20.84
N LYS A 176 12.71 -0.97 21.97
CA LYS A 176 14.05 -0.49 22.32
C LYS A 176 15.11 -1.59 22.40
N ARG A 177 14.71 -2.85 22.52
CA ARG A 177 15.60 -4.03 22.54
C ARG A 177 15.88 -4.60 21.15
N SER A 178 15.11 -4.18 20.14
CA SER A 178 15.21 -4.70 18.78
C SER A 178 16.48 -4.23 18.04
N LYS A 179 16.87 -5.00 17.02
CA LYS A 179 17.93 -4.56 16.09
C LYS A 179 17.54 -3.29 15.35
N ASP A 180 16.27 -3.13 15.05
CA ASP A 180 15.74 -1.97 14.33
C ASP A 180 15.85 -0.69 15.16
N TYR A 181 15.67 -0.77 16.48
CA TYR A 181 15.93 0.39 17.35
C TYR A 181 17.40 0.81 17.35
N LYS A 182 18.33 -0.14 17.38
CA LYS A 182 19.77 0.15 17.28
C LYS A 182 20.13 0.80 15.94
N ARG A 183 19.54 0.29 14.84
CA ARG A 183 19.68 0.90 13.51
C ARG A 183 19.13 2.32 13.48
N LEU A 184 17.95 2.54 14.05
CA LEU A 184 17.35 3.88 14.11
C LEU A 184 18.23 4.87 14.86
N LEU A 185 18.84 4.49 15.99
CA LEU A 185 19.79 5.31 16.72
C LEU A 185 21.04 5.63 15.89
N PHE A 186 21.58 4.63 15.18
CA PHE A 186 22.69 4.82 14.27
C PHE A 186 22.34 5.80 13.15
N ILE A 187 21.17 5.63 12.53
CA ILE A 187 20.67 6.51 11.47
C ILE A 187 20.49 7.92 12.01
N ALA A 188 19.79 8.11 13.14
CA ALA A 188 19.55 9.42 13.74
C ALA A 188 20.85 10.19 14.00
N LYS A 189 21.89 9.50 14.50
CA LYS A 189 23.22 10.10 14.72
C LYS A 189 23.87 10.55 13.41
N ASN A 190 23.67 9.82 12.31
CA ASN A 190 24.30 10.11 11.01
C ASN A 190 23.50 11.10 10.18
N MET A 191 22.19 11.20 10.36
CA MET A 191 21.34 12.14 9.61
C MET A 191 21.77 13.60 9.82
N GLN A 192 22.19 13.97 11.04
CA GLN A 192 22.70 15.32 11.34
C GLN A 192 23.93 15.70 10.51
N ASN A 193 24.73 14.72 10.13
CA ASN A 193 25.95 14.94 9.34
C ASN A 193 25.68 14.94 7.83
N LEU A 194 24.51 14.48 7.37
CA LEU A 194 24.22 14.39 5.94
C LEU A 194 24.09 15.77 5.27
N ASP A 195 23.52 16.74 5.97
CA ASP A 195 23.37 18.11 5.43
C ASP A 195 24.73 18.79 5.27
N ILE A 196 25.66 18.54 6.20
CA ILE A 196 27.04 19.03 6.09
C ILE A 196 27.74 18.36 4.88
N LEU A 197 27.63 17.03 4.78
CA LEU A 197 28.24 16.28 3.68
C LEU A 197 27.67 16.66 2.31
N GLU A 198 26.40 17.03 2.23
CA GLU A 198 25.77 17.51 0.99
C GLU A 198 26.34 18.86 0.57
N SER A 199 26.50 19.80 1.54
CA SER A 199 27.07 21.12 1.28
C SER A 199 28.55 21.08 0.90
N GLU A 200 29.30 20.06 1.31
CA GLU A 200 30.71 19.87 0.92
C GLU A 200 30.89 19.30 -0.50
N VAL A 201 29.83 18.75 -1.11
CA VAL A 201 29.89 18.08 -2.41
C VAL A 201 29.27 18.94 -3.52
N LEU A 202 28.43 19.93 -3.17
CA LEU A 202 27.84 20.91 -4.07
C LEU A 202 28.81 22.06 -4.33
#